data_9e00b74a7fa57b3142094abac93b7450
#
_entry.id   9e00b74a7fa57b3142094abac93b7450
#
_cell.length_a   1.000
_cell.length_b   1.000
_cell.length_c   1.000
_cell.angle_alpha   90.00
_cell.angle_beta   90.00
_cell.angle_gamma   90.00
#
_symmetry.space_group_name_H-M   'P 1'
#
loop_
_entity.id
_entity.type
_entity.pdbx_description
1 polymer ?
#
loop_
_entity_poly.entity_id
_entity_poly.type
_entity_poly.pdbx_seq_one_letter_code
_entity_poly.pdbx_strand_id
1 'polypeptide(L)'
;MRVVSLLPSATEICCALGVDPVGVTHECDYPSRVADVPTVVRSRIDTDGSSRDIDDRVHDSLDDGGVYELDRDRLRELDPDVVVTQGLCDVCAVDESVVRGALSDLDLDADLVATHPHSLDDVFDDIARLGRALDRDAAAQTLVADLRERVAAVRETVPDGERPTATVLDWLDPVMVSGHWVPELVELAGGRFELGTAGDESGPVEWDRVRTADPDVLVAAPCGFGVDRTIASLADLTTRPGWDELRAVRDDRAVVVDGNHYVNRPGPRLVDTLEAFAWVLHPERFAPPGEDVARPFPRLSGSA
;
A
#
# COMPACT_ATOMS: atom_id res chain seq x y z
N MET A 1 13.75 -3.28 24.75
CA MET A 1 13.23 -4.14 23.67
C MET A 1 13.81 -3.65 22.36
N ARG A 2 14.47 -4.52 21.61
CA ARG A 2 15.11 -4.26 20.31
C ARG A 2 14.21 -4.84 19.23
N VAL A 3 13.68 -4.00 18.38
CA VAL A 3 12.70 -4.39 17.34
C VAL A 3 13.35 -4.29 15.97
N VAL A 4 13.24 -5.34 15.16
CA VAL A 4 13.57 -5.31 13.74
C VAL A 4 12.26 -5.37 12.94
N SER A 5 12.04 -4.41 12.05
CA SER A 5 10.86 -4.32 11.21
C SER A 5 11.19 -4.58 9.75
N LEU A 6 10.62 -5.63 9.18
CA LEU A 6 10.95 -6.12 7.84
C LEU A 6 9.96 -5.63 6.77
N LEU A 7 9.15 -4.61 7.08
CA LEU A 7 8.26 -3.95 6.13
C LEU A 7 7.90 -2.53 6.58
N PRO A 8 7.62 -1.61 5.64
CA PRO A 8 7.32 -0.21 5.95
C PRO A 8 6.10 -0.02 6.85
N SER A 9 4.98 -0.73 6.61
CA SER A 9 3.77 -0.59 7.43
C SER A 9 4.00 -0.94 8.89
N ALA A 10 4.76 -2.01 9.18
CA ALA A 10 5.11 -2.38 10.55
C ALA A 10 6.05 -1.35 11.19
N THR A 11 6.98 -0.78 10.43
CA THR A 11 7.82 0.32 10.90
C THR A 11 6.98 1.52 11.34
N GLU A 12 5.98 1.89 10.54
CA GLU A 12 5.05 2.97 10.87
C GLU A 12 4.25 2.67 12.14
N ILE A 13 3.74 1.44 12.28
CA ILE A 13 3.03 1.02 13.49
C ILE A 13 3.94 1.09 14.71
N CYS A 14 5.15 0.51 14.65
CA CYS A 14 6.11 0.58 15.75
C CYS A 14 6.39 2.02 16.17
N CYS A 15 6.67 2.89 15.20
CA CYS A 15 6.96 4.30 15.45
C CYS A 15 5.76 5.06 16.02
N ALA A 16 4.54 4.77 15.56
CA ALA A 16 3.31 5.35 16.10
C ALA A 16 3.03 4.90 17.56
N LEU A 17 3.47 3.68 17.91
CA LEU A 17 3.43 3.17 19.27
C LEU A 17 4.57 3.68 20.17
N GLY A 18 5.44 4.54 19.65
CA GLY A 18 6.57 5.10 20.39
C GLY A 18 7.76 4.14 20.55
N VAL A 19 7.91 3.20 19.61
CA VAL A 19 9.03 2.26 19.55
C VAL A 19 9.77 2.47 18.23
N ASP A 20 11.01 2.95 18.30
CA ASP A 20 11.86 3.08 17.11
C ASP A 20 12.58 1.76 16.85
N PRO A 21 12.41 1.12 15.67
CA PRO A 21 13.13 -0.09 15.30
C PRO A 21 14.65 0.13 15.27
N VAL A 22 15.41 -0.92 15.61
CA VAL A 22 16.88 -0.92 15.51
C VAL A 22 17.39 -1.45 14.16
N GLY A 23 16.48 -2.02 13.34
CA GLY A 23 16.74 -2.49 11.98
C GLY A 23 15.46 -2.41 11.16
N VAL A 24 15.57 -2.02 9.89
CA VAL A 24 14.42 -1.79 8.98
C VAL A 24 14.71 -2.32 7.57
N THR A 25 13.77 -2.18 6.65
CA THR A 25 14.02 -2.43 5.22
C THR A 25 14.51 -1.16 4.51
N HIS A 26 15.05 -1.32 3.31
CA HIS A 26 15.45 -0.20 2.45
C HIS A 26 14.28 0.70 2.02
N GLU A 27 13.04 0.23 2.14
CA GLU A 27 11.82 0.96 1.80
C GLU A 27 11.19 1.71 2.99
N CYS A 28 11.75 1.57 4.19
CA CYS A 28 11.25 2.28 5.36
C CYS A 28 11.71 3.74 5.33
N ASP A 29 10.79 4.64 5.11
CA ASP A 29 11.01 6.07 4.91
C ASP A 29 10.20 6.96 5.86
N TYR A 30 9.23 6.38 6.55
CA TYR A 30 8.35 7.12 7.46
C TYR A 30 8.27 6.48 8.86
N PRO A 31 8.31 7.32 9.89
CA PRO A 31 8.66 8.75 9.90
C PRO A 31 10.14 8.99 9.52
N SER A 32 10.48 10.17 9.05
CA SER A 32 11.80 10.48 8.47
C SER A 32 13.00 10.07 9.34
N ARG A 33 12.84 9.95 10.67
CA ARG A 33 13.89 9.51 11.59
C ARG A 33 14.32 8.05 11.40
N VAL A 34 13.55 7.24 10.67
CA VAL A 34 13.94 5.84 10.39
C VAL A 34 14.92 5.71 9.22
N ALA A 35 15.14 6.76 8.45
CA ALA A 35 16.04 6.76 7.30
C ALA A 35 17.51 6.43 7.67
N ASP A 36 17.94 6.74 8.90
CA ASP A 36 19.28 6.47 9.39
C ASP A 36 19.40 5.11 10.13
N VAL A 37 18.30 4.36 10.24
CA VAL A 37 18.29 3.04 10.89
C VAL A 37 18.96 1.99 9.99
N PRO A 38 19.77 1.06 10.55
CA PRO A 38 20.40 0.00 9.77
C PRO A 38 19.41 -0.80 8.93
N THR A 39 19.72 -0.95 7.64
CA THR A 39 18.92 -1.76 6.71
C THR A 39 19.28 -3.23 6.84
N VAL A 40 18.27 -4.08 7.06
CA VAL A 40 18.39 -5.55 7.17
C VAL A 40 17.74 -6.30 5.99
N VAL A 41 16.97 -5.61 5.15
CA VAL A 41 16.37 -6.20 3.93
C VAL A 41 16.63 -5.27 2.76
N ARG A 42 17.04 -5.85 1.64
CA ARG A 42 17.28 -5.13 0.38
C ARG A 42 16.53 -5.80 -0.76
N SER A 43 16.17 -5.00 -1.78
CA SER A 43 15.67 -5.54 -3.04
C SER A 43 16.80 -6.27 -3.79
N ARG A 44 16.46 -7.40 -4.42
CA ARG A 44 17.32 -8.15 -5.34
C ARG A 44 17.12 -7.72 -6.79
N ILE A 45 16.01 -7.02 -7.05
CA ILE A 45 15.67 -6.54 -8.39
C ILE A 45 15.90 -5.03 -8.50
N ASP A 46 16.25 -4.60 -9.71
CA ASP A 46 16.25 -3.19 -10.08
C ASP A 46 14.81 -2.77 -10.41
N THR A 47 14.38 -1.67 -9.81
CA THR A 47 13.06 -1.10 -10.04
C THR A 47 13.05 0.04 -11.07
N ASP A 48 14.16 0.30 -11.76
CA ASP A 48 14.20 1.23 -12.89
C ASP A 48 13.57 0.61 -14.14
N GLY A 49 12.93 1.43 -14.97
CA GLY A 49 12.30 1.00 -16.22
C GLY A 49 10.78 1.14 -16.25
N SER A 50 10.15 0.56 -17.26
CA SER A 50 8.69 0.53 -17.42
C SER A 50 8.03 -0.42 -16.41
N SER A 51 6.71 -0.27 -16.24
CA SER A 51 5.92 -1.19 -15.38
C SER A 51 6.11 -2.65 -15.82
N ARG A 52 6.15 -2.91 -17.13
CA ARG A 52 6.39 -4.24 -17.68
C ARG A 52 7.77 -4.80 -17.35
N ASP A 53 8.83 -3.98 -17.51
CA ASP A 53 10.19 -4.44 -17.22
C ASP A 53 10.34 -4.85 -15.74
N ILE A 54 9.65 -4.14 -14.85
CA ILE A 54 9.66 -4.45 -13.41
C ILE A 54 8.86 -5.72 -13.14
N ASP A 55 7.68 -5.87 -13.73
CA ASP A 55 6.84 -7.05 -13.60
C ASP A 55 7.57 -8.32 -14.05
N ASP A 56 8.24 -8.27 -15.20
CA ASP A 56 9.06 -9.36 -15.71
C ASP A 56 10.19 -9.74 -14.72
N ARG A 57 10.89 -8.75 -14.13
CA ARG A 57 11.94 -9.01 -13.12
C ARG A 57 11.39 -9.59 -11.83
N VAL A 58 10.20 -9.16 -11.40
CA VAL A 58 9.52 -9.75 -10.24
C VAL A 58 9.24 -11.22 -10.50
N HIS A 59 8.65 -11.56 -11.64
CA HIS A 59 8.36 -12.94 -12.01
C HIS A 59 9.62 -13.82 -12.05
N ASP A 60 10.68 -13.34 -12.71
CA ASP A 60 11.96 -14.05 -12.78
C ASP A 60 12.57 -14.29 -11.38
N SER A 61 12.41 -13.33 -10.47
CA SER A 61 12.99 -13.41 -9.12
C SER A 61 12.25 -14.37 -8.20
N LEU A 62 10.94 -14.58 -8.39
CA LEU A 62 10.16 -15.54 -7.60
C LEU A 62 10.68 -16.97 -7.75
N ASP A 63 11.13 -17.34 -8.96
CA ASP A 63 11.75 -18.66 -9.23
C ASP A 63 13.15 -18.79 -8.62
N ASP A 64 13.81 -17.66 -8.26
CA ASP A 64 15.21 -17.58 -7.83
C ASP A 64 15.36 -17.17 -6.33
N GLY A 65 14.35 -17.45 -5.52
CA GLY A 65 14.37 -17.24 -4.06
C GLY A 65 13.81 -15.90 -3.59
N GLY A 66 12.96 -15.25 -4.39
CA GLY A 66 12.17 -14.07 -4.03
C GLY A 66 12.83 -12.73 -4.33
N VAL A 67 12.02 -11.68 -4.20
CA VAL A 67 12.36 -10.29 -4.54
C VAL A 67 13.34 -9.67 -3.54
N TYR A 68 13.41 -10.20 -2.31
CA TYR A 68 14.16 -9.60 -1.21
C TYR A 68 15.28 -10.49 -0.69
N GLU A 69 16.34 -9.85 -0.20
CA GLU A 69 17.45 -10.48 0.51
C GLU A 69 17.48 -10.00 1.95
N LEU A 70 17.49 -10.97 2.90
CA LEU A 70 17.66 -10.71 4.32
C LEU A 70 19.15 -10.76 4.68
N ASP A 71 19.69 -9.65 5.21
CA ASP A 71 21.05 -9.56 5.73
C ASP A 71 21.12 -10.27 7.10
N ARG A 72 21.48 -11.56 7.06
CA ARG A 72 21.55 -12.43 8.24
C ARG A 72 22.63 -12.00 9.22
N ASP A 73 23.75 -11.47 8.72
CA ASP A 73 24.83 -11.01 9.59
C ASP A 73 24.42 -9.76 10.34
N ARG A 74 23.75 -8.83 9.66
CA ARG A 74 23.17 -7.65 10.29
C ARG A 74 22.07 -8.00 11.30
N LEU A 75 21.21 -8.95 10.97
CA LEU A 75 20.17 -9.42 11.89
C LEU A 75 20.78 -10.00 13.18
N ARG A 76 21.86 -10.80 13.03
CA ARG A 76 22.62 -11.34 14.19
C ARG A 76 23.28 -10.24 15.04
N GLU A 77 23.89 -9.23 14.38
CA GLU A 77 24.52 -8.11 15.10
C GLU A 77 23.49 -7.27 15.87
N LEU A 78 22.29 -7.15 15.33
CA LEU A 78 21.21 -6.39 15.96
C LEU A 78 20.58 -7.13 17.13
N ASP A 79 20.70 -8.45 17.22
CA ASP A 79 20.21 -9.29 18.31
C ASP A 79 18.81 -8.84 18.80
N PRO A 80 17.77 -8.96 17.95
CA PRO A 80 16.44 -8.43 18.24
C PRO A 80 15.71 -9.27 19.31
N ASP A 81 14.88 -8.60 20.11
CA ASP A 81 13.88 -9.24 20.98
C ASP A 81 12.60 -9.59 20.18
N VAL A 82 12.27 -8.74 19.18
CA VAL A 82 11.07 -8.90 18.33
C VAL A 82 11.44 -8.63 16.88
N VAL A 83 10.99 -9.50 15.97
CA VAL A 83 11.03 -9.29 14.53
C VAL A 83 9.61 -9.21 13.99
N VAL A 84 9.31 -8.17 13.19
CA VAL A 84 8.00 -7.99 12.58
C VAL A 84 8.11 -8.18 11.07
N THR A 85 7.26 -9.03 10.50
CA THR A 85 7.15 -9.28 9.06
C THR A 85 5.69 -9.36 8.65
N GLN A 86 5.42 -9.70 7.39
CA GLN A 86 4.07 -10.05 6.94
C GLN A 86 4.08 -11.41 6.23
N GLY A 87 2.91 -12.05 6.18
CA GLY A 87 2.67 -13.27 5.42
C GLY A 87 1.55 -13.11 4.38
N LEU A 88 1.36 -11.88 3.85
CA LEU A 88 0.29 -11.58 2.91
C LEU A 88 0.72 -11.75 1.45
N CYS A 89 1.95 -11.34 1.12
CA CYS A 89 2.43 -11.25 -0.26
C CYS A 89 3.95 -11.46 -0.31
N ASP A 90 4.40 -12.45 -1.10
CA ASP A 90 5.81 -12.78 -1.26
C ASP A 90 6.59 -11.72 -2.07
N VAL A 91 5.87 -10.78 -2.70
CA VAL A 91 6.44 -9.67 -3.48
C VAL A 91 6.62 -8.40 -2.65
N CYS A 92 5.85 -8.25 -1.54
CA CYS A 92 5.82 -7.00 -0.77
C CYS A 92 6.70 -7.00 0.47
N ALA A 93 7.12 -8.19 0.96
CA ALA A 93 8.02 -8.33 2.10
C ALA A 93 8.74 -9.68 2.06
N VAL A 94 9.73 -9.84 2.94
CA VAL A 94 10.37 -11.15 3.15
C VAL A 94 9.36 -12.11 3.76
N ASP A 95 9.18 -13.28 3.14
CA ASP A 95 8.27 -14.32 3.60
C ASP A 95 8.54 -14.76 5.05
N GLU A 96 7.47 -14.99 5.81
CA GLU A 96 7.54 -15.39 7.23
C GLU A 96 8.40 -16.65 7.43
N SER A 97 8.33 -17.61 6.52
CA SER A 97 9.08 -18.87 6.62
C SER A 97 10.60 -18.65 6.47
N VAL A 98 10.99 -17.71 5.60
CA VAL A 98 12.39 -17.30 5.42
C VAL A 98 12.93 -16.63 6.69
N VAL A 99 12.14 -15.74 7.30
CA VAL A 99 12.52 -15.06 8.55
C VAL A 99 12.63 -16.08 9.69
N ARG A 100 11.65 -16.96 9.85
CA ARG A 100 11.64 -18.01 10.86
C ARG A 100 12.84 -18.95 10.72
N GLY A 101 13.17 -19.34 9.49
CA GLY A 101 14.36 -20.13 9.18
C GLY A 101 15.65 -19.39 9.57
N ALA A 102 15.73 -18.09 9.24
CA ALA A 102 16.90 -17.28 9.59
C ALA A 102 17.10 -17.16 11.11
N LEU A 103 16.04 -16.90 11.88
CA LEU A 103 16.10 -16.83 13.35
C LEU A 103 16.60 -18.16 13.95
N SER A 104 16.08 -19.28 13.46
CA SER A 104 16.51 -20.63 13.90
C SER A 104 17.98 -20.91 13.56
N ASP A 105 18.41 -20.63 12.33
CA ASP A 105 19.79 -20.87 11.89
C ASP A 105 20.82 -20.00 12.63
N LEU A 106 20.39 -18.81 13.07
CA LEU A 106 21.22 -17.85 13.80
C LEU A 106 21.19 -18.04 15.32
N ASP A 107 20.37 -18.98 15.82
CA ASP A 107 20.13 -19.23 17.25
C ASP A 107 19.69 -17.95 17.99
N LEU A 108 18.79 -17.17 17.36
CA LEU A 108 18.23 -15.93 17.92
C LEU A 108 16.90 -16.23 18.63
N ASP A 109 16.80 -15.83 19.91
CA ASP A 109 15.61 -15.98 20.75
C ASP A 109 14.71 -14.73 20.59
N ALA A 110 14.20 -14.51 19.38
CA ALA A 110 13.35 -13.38 19.06
C ALA A 110 11.92 -13.81 18.78
N ASP A 111 10.95 -13.08 19.33
CA ASP A 111 9.54 -13.25 18.99
C ASP A 111 9.29 -12.79 17.54
N LEU A 112 8.70 -13.65 16.72
CA LEU A 112 8.31 -13.33 15.35
C LEU A 112 6.80 -12.98 15.30
N VAL A 113 6.50 -11.75 14.89
CA VAL A 113 5.13 -11.25 14.69
C VAL A 113 4.89 -11.05 13.20
N ALA A 114 4.01 -11.85 12.61
CA ALA A 114 3.59 -11.70 11.23
C ALA A 114 2.21 -11.02 11.15
N THR A 115 2.06 -10.05 10.24
CA THR A 115 0.80 -9.37 9.93
C THR A 115 0.18 -9.95 8.65
N HIS A 116 -1.16 -10.02 8.58
CA HIS A 116 -1.89 -10.59 7.44
C HIS A 116 -3.17 -9.79 7.16
N PRO A 117 -3.11 -8.47 6.97
CA PRO A 117 -4.30 -7.65 6.83
C PRO A 117 -4.94 -7.81 5.44
N HIS A 118 -6.25 -8.09 5.39
CA HIS A 118 -7.07 -8.10 4.18
C HIS A 118 -8.12 -6.99 4.19
N SER A 119 -8.32 -6.34 5.34
CA SER A 119 -9.29 -5.28 5.59
C SER A 119 -8.70 -4.17 6.45
N LEU A 120 -9.40 -3.05 6.58
CA LEU A 120 -9.04 -1.97 7.51
C LEU A 120 -9.12 -2.42 8.97
N ASP A 121 -10.09 -3.26 9.31
CA ASP A 121 -10.20 -3.80 10.68
C ASP A 121 -9.03 -4.74 11.00
N ASP A 122 -8.51 -5.51 10.05
CA ASP A 122 -7.30 -6.32 10.25
C ASP A 122 -6.07 -5.45 10.55
N VAL A 123 -5.95 -4.27 9.92
CA VAL A 123 -4.88 -3.31 10.24
C VAL A 123 -5.01 -2.82 11.69
N PHE A 124 -6.23 -2.55 12.16
CA PHE A 124 -6.45 -2.18 13.57
C PHE A 124 -6.11 -3.32 14.53
N ASP A 125 -6.42 -4.55 14.15
CA ASP A 125 -6.06 -5.75 14.93
C ASP A 125 -4.54 -5.98 14.93
N ASP A 126 -3.84 -5.71 13.83
CA ASP A 126 -2.37 -5.77 13.76
C ASP A 126 -1.72 -4.68 14.62
N ILE A 127 -2.25 -3.45 14.65
CA ILE A 127 -1.82 -2.40 15.60
C ILE A 127 -1.97 -2.87 17.03
N ALA A 128 -3.11 -3.48 17.38
CA ALA A 128 -3.34 -4.00 18.73
C ALA A 128 -2.43 -5.20 19.05
N ARG A 129 -2.14 -6.08 18.07
CA ARG A 129 -1.22 -7.21 18.22
C ARG A 129 0.21 -6.74 18.46
N LEU A 130 0.69 -5.78 17.67
CA LEU A 130 2.00 -5.17 17.85
C LEU A 130 2.08 -4.41 19.17
N GLY A 131 1.00 -3.72 19.56
CA GLY A 131 0.92 -3.08 20.89
C GLY A 131 1.21 -4.05 22.03
N ARG A 132 0.61 -5.25 22.00
CA ARG A 132 0.88 -6.31 23.00
C ARG A 132 2.31 -6.83 22.93
N ALA A 133 2.80 -7.14 21.75
CA ALA A 133 4.16 -7.67 21.55
C ALA A 133 5.24 -6.68 21.98
N LEU A 134 4.95 -5.39 21.92
CA LEU A 134 5.89 -4.31 22.21
C LEU A 134 5.69 -3.67 23.60
N ASP A 135 4.80 -4.21 24.45
CA ASP A 135 4.42 -3.62 25.74
C ASP A 135 3.89 -2.17 25.59
N ARG A 136 3.06 -1.95 24.56
CA ARG A 136 2.46 -0.64 24.20
C ARG A 136 0.94 -0.68 24.04
N ASP A 137 0.26 -1.55 24.80
CA ASP A 137 -1.20 -1.74 24.72
C ASP A 137 -2.01 -0.44 24.80
N ALA A 138 -1.66 0.44 25.75
CA ALA A 138 -2.38 1.70 25.91
C ALA A 138 -2.20 2.64 24.72
N ALA A 139 -0.98 2.70 24.14
CA ALA A 139 -0.72 3.49 22.94
C ALA A 139 -1.47 2.92 21.73
N ALA A 140 -1.50 1.60 21.57
CA ALA A 140 -2.22 0.92 20.49
C ALA A 140 -3.75 1.17 20.60
N GLN A 141 -4.32 1.09 21.80
CA GLN A 141 -5.74 1.39 22.02
C GLN A 141 -6.08 2.83 21.66
N THR A 142 -5.22 3.79 22.04
CA THR A 142 -5.43 5.20 21.70
C THR A 142 -5.33 5.40 20.18
N LEU A 143 -4.28 4.88 19.53
CA LEU A 143 -4.11 4.99 18.08
C LEU A 143 -5.30 4.41 17.32
N VAL A 144 -5.75 3.20 17.67
CA VAL A 144 -6.91 2.57 17.02
C VAL A 144 -8.19 3.38 17.24
N ALA A 145 -8.39 3.95 18.44
CA ALA A 145 -9.55 4.80 18.71
C ALA A 145 -9.54 6.06 17.83
N ASP A 146 -8.41 6.75 17.73
CA ASP A 146 -8.23 7.95 16.89
C ASP A 146 -8.46 7.64 15.40
N LEU A 147 -7.92 6.51 14.91
CA LEU A 147 -8.12 6.07 13.52
C LEU A 147 -9.59 5.74 13.23
N ARG A 148 -10.27 5.04 14.16
CA ARG A 148 -11.71 4.73 14.04
C ARG A 148 -12.58 5.99 14.05
N GLU A 149 -12.22 7.01 14.82
CA GLU A 149 -12.92 8.30 14.82
C GLU A 149 -12.81 8.97 13.45
N ARG A 150 -11.62 8.97 12.82
CA ARG A 150 -11.43 9.50 11.47
C ARG A 150 -12.25 8.72 10.43
N VAL A 151 -12.29 7.40 10.49
CA VAL A 151 -13.13 6.57 9.62
C VAL A 151 -14.61 6.91 9.79
N ALA A 152 -15.07 7.10 11.03
CA ALA A 152 -16.46 7.50 11.31
C ALA A 152 -16.78 8.87 10.71
N ALA A 153 -15.88 9.84 10.83
CA ALA A 153 -16.03 11.18 10.26
C ALA A 153 -16.16 11.14 8.72
N VAL A 154 -15.38 10.27 8.03
CA VAL A 154 -15.55 10.07 6.59
C VAL A 154 -16.94 9.53 6.28
N ARG A 155 -17.37 8.47 6.96
CA ARG A 155 -18.69 7.84 6.74
C ARG A 155 -19.87 8.78 7.00
N GLU A 156 -19.76 9.67 7.98
CA GLU A 156 -20.78 10.68 8.28
C GLU A 156 -20.83 11.80 7.24
N THR A 157 -19.72 12.07 6.54
CA THR A 157 -19.61 13.13 5.53
C THR A 157 -19.99 12.66 4.14
N VAL A 158 -19.87 11.36 3.86
CA VAL A 158 -20.27 10.75 2.58
C VAL A 158 -21.77 11.03 2.31
N PRO A 159 -22.14 11.53 1.11
CA PRO A 159 -23.53 11.85 0.81
C PRO A 159 -24.39 10.57 0.71
N ASP A 160 -25.62 10.69 1.21
CA ASP A 160 -26.66 9.70 0.90
C ASP A 160 -27.04 9.79 -0.58
N GLY A 161 -27.16 8.65 -1.26
CA GLY A 161 -27.65 8.60 -2.64
C GLY A 161 -26.82 7.74 -3.58
N GLU A 162 -26.67 8.21 -4.82
CA GLU A 162 -25.97 7.47 -5.86
C GLU A 162 -24.46 7.44 -5.59
N ARG A 163 -23.88 6.25 -5.64
CA ARG A 163 -22.45 6.02 -5.38
C ARG A 163 -21.69 5.97 -6.70
N PRO A 164 -20.69 6.84 -6.93
CA PRO A 164 -19.89 6.77 -8.13
C PRO A 164 -19.15 5.43 -8.20
N THR A 165 -19.07 4.87 -9.40
CA THR A 165 -18.26 3.69 -9.65
C THR A 165 -16.78 4.07 -9.71
N ALA A 166 -15.91 3.25 -9.09
CA ALA A 166 -14.48 3.47 -9.10
C ALA A 166 -13.71 2.19 -9.47
N THR A 167 -12.64 2.39 -10.21
CA THR A 167 -11.60 1.37 -10.43
C THR A 167 -10.28 1.92 -9.93
N VAL A 168 -9.58 1.15 -9.10
CA VAL A 168 -8.23 1.47 -8.62
C VAL A 168 -7.25 0.47 -9.25
N LEU A 169 -6.27 0.99 -9.97
CA LEU A 169 -5.25 0.20 -10.64
C LEU A 169 -4.01 0.11 -9.76
N ASP A 170 -3.65 -1.11 -9.43
CA ASP A 170 -2.52 -1.48 -8.57
C ASP A 170 -1.21 -1.66 -9.36
N TRP A 171 -1.33 -1.83 -10.69
CA TRP A 171 -0.23 -1.87 -11.63
C TRP A 171 -0.68 -1.39 -13.02
N LEU A 172 0.26 -0.91 -13.85
CA LEU A 172 -0.08 -0.24 -15.11
C LEU A 172 0.11 -1.12 -16.34
N ASP A 173 1.13 -1.99 -16.34
CA ASP A 173 1.38 -2.95 -17.41
C ASP A 173 2.13 -4.19 -16.90
N PRO A 174 1.47 -5.40 -16.82
CA PRO A 174 0.06 -5.62 -17.14
C PRO A 174 -0.87 -4.79 -16.25
N VAL A 175 -2.09 -4.49 -16.71
CA VAL A 175 -3.05 -3.78 -15.86
C VAL A 175 -3.49 -4.71 -14.74
N MET A 176 -3.30 -4.29 -13.48
CA MET A 176 -3.82 -5.00 -12.32
C MET A 176 -4.80 -4.13 -11.57
N VAL A 177 -5.87 -4.74 -11.06
CA VAL A 177 -6.86 -4.09 -10.21
C VAL A 177 -6.54 -4.39 -8.77
N SER A 178 -6.62 -3.36 -7.93
CA SER A 178 -6.36 -3.47 -6.50
C SER A 178 -7.34 -4.39 -5.79
N GLY A 179 -6.83 -5.16 -4.86
CA GLY A 179 -7.57 -6.05 -3.98
C GLY A 179 -7.42 -5.67 -2.50
N HIS A 180 -7.42 -6.70 -1.64
CA HIS A 180 -7.26 -6.60 -0.19
C HIS A 180 -8.24 -5.59 0.41
N TRP A 181 -7.74 -4.54 1.06
CA TRP A 181 -8.49 -3.46 1.71
C TRP A 181 -9.02 -2.39 0.73
N VAL A 182 -8.49 -2.31 -0.50
CA VAL A 182 -8.80 -1.19 -1.40
C VAL A 182 -10.27 -1.13 -1.80
N PRO A 183 -10.94 -2.24 -2.18
CA PRO A 183 -12.39 -2.22 -2.47
C PRO A 183 -13.21 -1.76 -1.26
N GLU A 184 -12.87 -2.21 -0.05
CA GLU A 184 -13.50 -1.76 1.19
C GLU A 184 -13.34 -0.25 1.41
N LEU A 185 -12.12 0.29 1.22
CA LEU A 185 -11.87 1.73 1.35
C LEU A 185 -12.68 2.56 0.35
N VAL A 186 -12.82 2.10 -0.88
CA VAL A 186 -13.69 2.75 -1.87
C VAL A 186 -15.14 2.76 -1.41
N GLU A 187 -15.62 1.65 -0.84
CA GLU A 187 -17.00 1.56 -0.33
C GLU A 187 -17.23 2.43 0.90
N LEU A 188 -16.27 2.46 1.83
CA LEU A 188 -16.28 3.34 3.01
C LEU A 188 -16.25 4.82 2.62
N ALA A 189 -15.53 5.15 1.56
CA ALA A 189 -15.45 6.47 0.96
C ALA A 189 -16.70 6.86 0.14
N GLY A 190 -17.74 6.01 0.10
CA GLY A 190 -19.01 6.27 -0.58
C GLY A 190 -19.02 5.95 -2.07
N GLY A 191 -18.02 5.22 -2.57
CA GLY A 191 -17.99 4.68 -3.93
C GLY A 191 -18.58 3.29 -4.05
N ARG A 192 -18.50 2.73 -5.27
CA ARG A 192 -18.79 1.35 -5.61
C ARG A 192 -17.65 0.77 -6.42
N PHE A 193 -17.04 -0.30 -5.95
CA PHE A 193 -15.95 -0.99 -6.61
C PHE A 193 -16.50 -2.19 -7.40
N GLU A 194 -16.26 -2.28 -8.71
CA GLU A 194 -16.91 -3.27 -9.57
C GLU A 194 -15.99 -4.38 -10.11
N LEU A 195 -14.68 -4.16 -10.19
CA LEU A 195 -13.74 -5.09 -10.83
C LEU A 195 -13.01 -6.03 -9.87
N GLY A 196 -13.32 -5.96 -8.59
CA GLY A 196 -12.75 -6.81 -7.53
C GLY A 196 -13.70 -6.93 -6.34
N THR A 197 -13.28 -7.70 -5.35
CA THR A 197 -14.02 -7.94 -4.11
C THR A 197 -13.12 -7.60 -2.93
N ALA A 198 -13.68 -7.00 -1.87
CA ALA A 198 -12.94 -6.74 -0.65
C ALA A 198 -12.38 -8.05 -0.05
N GLY A 199 -11.11 -8.02 0.31
CA GLY A 199 -10.38 -9.16 0.86
C GLY A 199 -9.75 -10.11 -0.18
N ASP A 200 -10.16 -10.03 -1.46
CA ASP A 200 -9.50 -10.80 -2.53
C ASP A 200 -8.13 -10.18 -2.84
N GLU A 201 -7.23 -10.96 -3.43
CA GLU A 201 -5.91 -10.47 -3.86
C GLU A 201 -6.01 -9.51 -5.05
N SER A 202 -5.05 -8.58 -5.16
CA SER A 202 -4.83 -7.80 -6.37
C SER A 202 -4.49 -8.71 -7.55
N GLY A 203 -4.96 -8.37 -8.74
CA GLY A 203 -4.71 -9.26 -9.87
C GLY A 203 -4.84 -8.63 -11.25
N PRO A 204 -4.30 -9.32 -12.27
CA PRO A 204 -4.35 -8.84 -13.64
C PRO A 204 -5.78 -8.82 -14.17
N VAL A 205 -6.06 -7.80 -14.96
CA VAL A 205 -7.35 -7.64 -15.65
C VAL A 205 -7.12 -7.26 -17.10
N GLU A 206 -7.90 -7.87 -17.99
CA GLU A 206 -7.91 -7.46 -19.39
C GLU A 206 -8.43 -6.02 -19.54
N TRP A 207 -7.71 -5.20 -20.28
CA TRP A 207 -8.05 -3.78 -20.48
C TRP A 207 -9.50 -3.56 -20.95
N ASP A 208 -10.02 -4.46 -21.79
CA ASP A 208 -11.41 -4.42 -22.26
C ASP A 208 -12.44 -4.57 -21.13
N ARG A 209 -12.10 -5.19 -20.00
CA ARG A 209 -12.97 -5.22 -18.82
C ARG A 209 -13.03 -3.86 -18.14
N VAL A 210 -11.91 -3.15 -18.04
CA VAL A 210 -11.88 -1.77 -17.51
C VAL A 210 -12.71 -0.85 -18.40
N ARG A 211 -12.56 -0.97 -19.73
CA ARG A 211 -13.38 -0.22 -20.70
C ARG A 211 -14.86 -0.54 -20.61
N THR A 212 -15.22 -1.80 -20.39
CA THR A 212 -16.62 -2.22 -20.27
C THR A 212 -17.26 -1.77 -18.97
N ALA A 213 -16.50 -1.74 -17.87
CA ALA A 213 -16.94 -1.21 -16.58
C ALA A 213 -17.17 0.30 -16.67
N ASP A 214 -16.42 1.01 -17.52
CA ASP A 214 -16.50 2.46 -17.77
C ASP A 214 -16.71 3.27 -16.47
N PRO A 215 -15.76 3.20 -15.51
CA PRO A 215 -15.95 3.75 -14.18
C PRO A 215 -16.13 5.28 -14.20
N ASP A 216 -16.89 5.82 -13.24
CA ASP A 216 -17.02 7.25 -13.03
C ASP A 216 -15.71 7.88 -12.55
N VAL A 217 -14.87 7.09 -11.87
CA VAL A 217 -13.56 7.48 -11.32
C VAL A 217 -12.53 6.40 -11.61
N LEU A 218 -11.36 6.80 -12.13
CA LEU A 218 -10.21 5.91 -12.32
C LEU A 218 -9.05 6.40 -11.46
N VAL A 219 -8.54 5.53 -10.60
CA VAL A 219 -7.36 5.81 -9.77
C VAL A 219 -6.19 4.96 -10.26
N ALA A 220 -5.04 5.58 -10.49
CA ALA A 220 -3.76 4.87 -10.67
C ALA A 220 -2.93 5.00 -9.39
N ALA A 221 -2.65 3.86 -8.75
CA ALA A 221 -1.90 3.78 -7.50
C ALA A 221 -0.95 2.57 -7.49
N PRO A 222 -0.03 2.47 -8.47
CA PRO A 222 0.81 1.28 -8.62
C PRO A 222 1.70 1.07 -7.40
N CYS A 223 1.81 -0.18 -6.99
CA CYS A 223 2.62 -0.59 -5.84
C CYS A 223 4.09 -0.14 -6.01
N GLY A 224 4.66 0.47 -4.98
CA GLY A 224 6.03 0.99 -5.01
C GLY A 224 6.23 2.29 -5.81
N PHE A 225 5.17 2.87 -6.38
CA PHE A 225 5.25 4.14 -7.12
C PHE A 225 4.61 5.29 -6.33
N GLY A 226 5.40 6.34 -6.07
CA GLY A 226 4.86 7.62 -5.62
C GLY A 226 4.20 8.38 -6.78
N VAL A 227 3.53 9.50 -6.47
CA VAL A 227 2.75 10.30 -7.42
C VAL A 227 3.57 10.71 -8.65
N ASP A 228 4.79 11.24 -8.47
CA ASP A 228 5.62 11.72 -9.59
C ASP A 228 6.01 10.58 -10.54
N ARG A 229 6.38 9.43 -10.00
CA ARG A 229 6.73 8.26 -10.78
C ARG A 229 5.53 7.71 -11.54
N THR A 230 4.38 7.63 -10.88
CA THR A 230 3.14 7.20 -11.53
C THR A 230 2.81 8.12 -12.70
N ILE A 231 2.90 9.45 -12.52
CA ILE A 231 2.68 10.43 -13.59
C ILE A 231 3.66 10.20 -14.76
N ALA A 232 4.92 9.94 -14.49
CA ALA A 232 5.91 9.66 -15.51
C ALA A 232 5.63 8.35 -16.29
N SER A 233 4.91 7.41 -15.68
CA SER A 233 4.57 6.09 -16.26
C SER A 233 3.16 6.05 -16.89
N LEU A 234 2.40 7.14 -16.91
CA LEU A 234 1.03 7.16 -17.41
C LEU A 234 0.89 6.77 -18.89
N ALA A 235 1.96 6.81 -19.68
CA ALA A 235 1.95 6.32 -21.06
C ALA A 235 1.51 4.85 -21.14
N ASP A 236 1.79 4.01 -20.13
CA ASP A 236 1.37 2.61 -20.06
C ASP A 236 -0.16 2.45 -20.04
N LEU A 237 -0.90 3.48 -19.63
CA LEU A 237 -2.36 3.53 -19.64
C LEU A 237 -2.90 4.38 -20.80
N THR A 238 -2.37 5.60 -20.98
CA THR A 238 -2.94 6.61 -21.88
C THR A 238 -2.81 6.27 -23.35
N THR A 239 -1.89 5.36 -23.72
CA THR A 239 -1.73 4.85 -25.08
C THR A 239 -2.63 3.65 -25.40
N ARG A 240 -3.37 3.13 -24.41
CA ARG A 240 -4.25 1.97 -24.61
C ARG A 240 -5.47 2.34 -25.45
N PRO A 241 -5.96 1.40 -26.30
CA PRO A 241 -7.16 1.65 -27.13
C PRO A 241 -8.36 2.03 -26.28
N GLY A 242 -9.07 3.11 -26.66
CA GLY A 242 -10.27 3.57 -25.98
C GLY A 242 -10.04 4.29 -24.64
N TRP A 243 -8.80 4.66 -24.32
CA TRP A 243 -8.49 5.45 -23.11
C TRP A 243 -9.31 6.74 -23.06
N ASP A 244 -9.31 7.53 -24.15
CA ASP A 244 -10.03 8.81 -24.23
C ASP A 244 -11.56 8.64 -24.25
N GLU A 245 -12.05 7.42 -24.41
CA GLU A 245 -13.47 7.10 -24.41
C GLU A 245 -14.00 6.84 -22.99
N LEU A 246 -13.13 6.54 -22.02
CA LEU A 246 -13.52 6.29 -20.64
C LEU A 246 -14.19 7.51 -20.02
N ARG A 247 -15.29 7.29 -19.28
CA ARG A 247 -16.01 8.35 -18.59
C ARG A 247 -15.12 9.11 -17.61
N ALA A 248 -14.35 8.39 -16.78
CA ALA A 248 -13.42 9.01 -15.85
C ALA A 248 -12.42 9.96 -16.52
N VAL A 249 -11.98 9.65 -17.76
CA VAL A 249 -11.04 10.49 -18.52
C VAL A 249 -11.76 11.72 -19.11
N ARG A 250 -12.95 11.53 -19.71
CA ARG A 250 -13.72 12.61 -20.30
C ARG A 250 -14.21 13.64 -19.29
N ASP A 251 -14.49 13.17 -18.06
CA ASP A 251 -15.03 13.99 -16.99
C ASP A 251 -13.93 14.54 -16.04
N ASP A 252 -12.64 14.44 -16.45
CA ASP A 252 -11.46 14.86 -15.66
C ASP A 252 -11.42 14.19 -14.25
N ARG A 253 -11.87 12.93 -14.15
CA ARG A 253 -11.95 12.15 -12.91
C ARG A 253 -10.96 10.97 -12.88
N ALA A 254 -9.92 11.02 -13.70
CA ALA A 254 -8.76 10.14 -13.58
C ALA A 254 -7.75 10.80 -12.63
N VAL A 255 -7.33 10.07 -11.60
CA VAL A 255 -6.50 10.59 -10.49
C VAL A 255 -5.36 9.63 -10.21
N VAL A 256 -4.16 10.18 -9.98
CA VAL A 256 -3.03 9.44 -9.40
C VAL A 256 -3.12 9.58 -7.89
N VAL A 257 -3.04 8.45 -7.18
CA VAL A 257 -2.84 8.42 -5.73
C VAL A 257 -1.52 7.70 -5.45
N ASP A 258 -0.77 8.15 -4.47
CA ASP A 258 0.50 7.54 -4.11
C ASP A 258 0.31 6.08 -3.67
N GLY A 259 0.78 5.15 -4.52
CA GLY A 259 0.70 3.71 -4.28
C GLY A 259 1.77 3.22 -3.30
N ASN A 260 2.90 3.92 -3.20
CA ASN A 260 4.01 3.49 -2.37
C ASN A 260 3.80 3.79 -0.89
N HIS A 261 3.43 5.04 -0.57
CA HIS A 261 3.39 5.49 0.83
C HIS A 261 2.02 5.34 1.49
N TYR A 262 0.95 5.21 0.67
CA TYR A 262 -0.44 5.26 1.16
C TYR A 262 -1.24 4.02 0.76
N VAL A 263 -1.56 3.81 -0.53
CA VAL A 263 -2.56 2.82 -0.95
C VAL A 263 -2.12 1.38 -0.65
N ASN A 264 -0.84 1.05 -0.89
CA ASN A 264 -0.33 -0.32 -0.74
C ASN A 264 0.48 -0.53 0.54
N ARG A 265 0.23 0.30 1.57
CA ARG A 265 0.92 0.23 2.84
C ARG A 265 -0.09 0.07 3.99
N PRO A 266 -0.37 -1.19 4.42
CA PRO A 266 -1.38 -1.49 5.44
C PRO A 266 -0.90 -1.12 6.85
N GLY A 267 -0.89 0.17 7.13
CA GLY A 267 -0.49 0.77 8.40
C GLY A 267 -1.44 1.90 8.81
N PRO A 268 -1.06 2.72 9.79
CA PRO A 268 -1.93 3.81 10.27
C PRO A 268 -2.34 4.80 9.18
N ARG A 269 -1.47 5.02 8.15
CA ARG A 269 -1.76 5.92 7.02
C ARG A 269 -2.77 5.37 6.01
N LEU A 270 -3.25 4.13 6.21
CA LEU A 270 -4.34 3.61 5.39
C LEU A 270 -5.65 4.40 5.59
N VAL A 271 -5.81 5.05 6.73
CA VAL A 271 -6.92 5.99 6.96
C VAL A 271 -6.74 7.29 6.17
N ASP A 272 -5.49 7.75 5.93
CA ASP A 272 -5.21 8.86 5.03
C ASP A 272 -5.59 8.49 3.57
N THR A 273 -5.37 7.23 3.17
CA THR A 273 -5.84 6.69 1.88
C THR A 273 -7.37 6.73 1.77
N LEU A 274 -8.08 6.35 2.83
CA LEU A 274 -9.54 6.45 2.87
C LEU A 274 -10.02 7.90 2.68
N GLU A 275 -9.39 8.85 3.35
CA GLU A 275 -9.70 10.29 3.21
C GLU A 275 -9.39 10.79 1.79
N ALA A 276 -8.28 10.35 1.20
CA ALA A 276 -7.95 10.66 -0.20
C ALA A 276 -9.00 10.09 -1.17
N PHE A 277 -9.43 8.84 -0.98
CA PHE A 277 -10.49 8.24 -1.79
C PHE A 277 -11.83 8.98 -1.61
N ALA A 278 -12.16 9.42 -0.39
CA ALA A 278 -13.35 10.21 -0.13
C ALA A 278 -13.32 11.54 -0.91
N TRP A 279 -12.18 12.21 -0.98
CA TRP A 279 -12.01 13.38 -1.83
C TRP A 279 -12.11 13.04 -3.32
N VAL A 280 -11.46 11.98 -3.78
CA VAL A 280 -11.52 11.58 -5.20
C VAL A 280 -12.94 11.29 -5.63
N LEU A 281 -13.75 10.66 -4.77
CA LEU A 281 -15.14 10.30 -5.06
C LEU A 281 -16.11 11.48 -4.90
N HIS A 282 -15.87 12.35 -3.92
CA HIS A 282 -16.77 13.46 -3.53
C HIS A 282 -16.00 14.76 -3.31
N PRO A 283 -15.36 15.34 -4.35
CA PRO A 283 -14.48 16.51 -4.21
C PRO A 283 -15.19 17.77 -3.69
N GLU A 284 -16.53 17.83 -3.78
CA GLU A 284 -17.34 18.91 -3.23
C GLU A 284 -17.61 18.80 -1.73
N ARG A 285 -17.28 17.65 -1.10
CA ARG A 285 -17.51 17.36 0.31
C ARG A 285 -16.21 17.30 1.12
N PHE A 286 -15.15 16.88 0.50
CA PHE A 286 -13.85 16.66 1.15
C PHE A 286 -12.79 17.60 0.61
N ALA A 287 -11.90 18.05 1.49
CA ALA A 287 -10.75 18.86 1.07
C ALA A 287 -9.74 18.00 0.28
N PRO A 288 -9.08 18.58 -0.73
CA PRO A 288 -8.01 17.87 -1.43
C PRO A 288 -6.88 17.51 -0.48
N PRO A 289 -6.29 16.31 -0.59
CA PRO A 289 -5.08 15.96 0.12
C PRO A 289 -3.88 16.74 -0.46
N GLY A 290 -2.68 16.56 0.14
CA GLY A 290 -1.46 17.11 -0.43
C GLY A 290 -1.18 16.58 -1.84
N GLU A 291 -0.48 17.37 -2.66
CA GLU A 291 -0.11 16.95 -4.03
C GLU A 291 0.87 15.76 -4.05
N ASP A 292 1.52 15.48 -2.96
CA ASP A 292 2.33 14.29 -2.72
C ASP A 292 1.50 13.04 -2.43
N VAL A 293 0.23 13.20 -2.04
CA VAL A 293 -0.72 12.11 -1.79
C VAL A 293 -1.56 11.79 -3.02
N ALA A 294 -2.14 12.82 -3.66
CA ALA A 294 -2.97 12.62 -4.86
C ALA A 294 -2.93 13.82 -5.80
N ARG A 295 -2.96 13.54 -7.10
CA ARG A 295 -3.06 14.54 -8.17
C ARG A 295 -3.98 14.07 -9.30
N PRO A 296 -4.81 14.94 -9.88
CA PRO A 296 -5.49 14.64 -11.15
C PRO A 296 -4.48 14.26 -12.25
N PHE A 297 -4.88 13.42 -13.17
CA PHE A 297 -4.06 13.15 -14.36
C PHE A 297 -3.76 14.46 -15.08
N PRO A 298 -2.51 14.66 -15.53
CA PRO A 298 -2.20 15.83 -16.36
C PRO A 298 -3.07 15.77 -17.62
N ARG A 299 -3.71 16.89 -17.95
CA ARG A 299 -4.43 16.99 -19.23
C ARG A 299 -3.43 16.75 -20.35
N LEU A 300 -3.62 15.70 -21.11
CA LEU A 300 -2.86 15.48 -22.32
C LEU A 300 -3.16 16.70 -23.20
N SER A 301 -2.15 17.55 -23.44
CA SER A 301 -2.26 18.67 -24.35
C SER A 301 -2.70 18.10 -25.69
N GLY A 302 -3.99 18.28 -26.02
CA GLY A 302 -4.57 17.76 -27.23
C GLY A 302 -3.74 18.21 -28.42
N SER A 303 -3.37 17.26 -29.26
CA SER A 303 -2.98 17.56 -30.65
C SER A 303 -4.14 18.32 -31.27
N ALA A 304 -3.94 19.65 -31.46
CA ALA A 304 -4.81 20.52 -32.22
C ALA A 304 -4.90 20.09 -33.67
#